data_b80b8bec2ae951fe77937107942c30e7
#
_entry.id   b80b8bec2ae951fe77937107942c30e7
#
_cell.length_a   1.000
_cell.length_b   1.000
_cell.length_c   1.000
_cell.angle_alpha   90.00
_cell.angle_beta   90.00
_cell.angle_gamma   90.00
#
_symmetry.space_group_name_H-M   'P 1'
#
loop_
_entity.id
_entity.type
_entity.pdbx_description
1 polymer ?
#
loop_
_entity_poly.entity_id
_entity_poly.type
_entity_poly.pdbx_seq_one_letter_code
_entity_poly.pdbx_strand_id
1 'polypeptide(L)'
;MRSLLIVAWLFLGLGGAIFHFGPGQHQVEIDRVAAVLETARSNVDAGLYADAVNGFDEVLTSMPPEKVTESRAVNLEKAKAQMMAAQLPESRQSLEALLAEVTADETVDVRFESEVRAALASSQYYTTWLMRLEGLPEEQWKPEIEAARQQYTQLTKIADQVNDADLETRSHEDLESAIRLARMDISELQGLPLPNQ
;
A
#
# COMPACT_ATOMS: atom_id res chain seq x y z
N MET A 1 11.45 -18.92 -58.87
CA MET A 1 12.24 -18.46 -57.73
C MET A 1 11.97 -17.00 -57.33
N ARG A 2 11.92 -16.03 -58.24
CA ARG A 2 11.65 -14.61 -57.90
C ARG A 2 10.26 -14.41 -57.24
N SER A 3 9.23 -15.08 -57.71
CA SER A 3 7.86 -14.95 -57.13
C SER A 3 7.76 -15.53 -55.71
N LEU A 4 8.48 -16.59 -55.37
CA LEU A 4 8.56 -17.17 -54.03
C LEU A 4 9.23 -16.21 -53.02
N LEU A 5 10.27 -15.46 -53.45
CA LEU A 5 10.93 -14.49 -52.59
C LEU A 5 10.04 -13.29 -52.30
N ILE A 6 9.24 -12.83 -53.26
CA ILE A 6 8.28 -11.71 -53.06
C ILE A 6 7.18 -12.14 -52.08
N VAL A 7 6.66 -13.35 -52.20
CA VAL A 7 5.65 -13.89 -51.28
C VAL A 7 6.21 -14.06 -49.88
N ALA A 8 7.43 -14.57 -49.70
CA ALA A 8 8.08 -14.68 -48.42
C ALA A 8 8.33 -13.30 -47.75
N TRP A 9 8.69 -12.31 -48.57
CA TRP A 9 8.90 -10.94 -48.07
C TRP A 9 7.60 -10.28 -47.62
N LEU A 10 6.48 -10.52 -48.32
CA LEU A 10 5.14 -10.04 -47.92
C LEU A 10 4.66 -10.69 -46.61
N PHE A 11 4.92 -12.02 -46.44
CA PHE A 11 4.60 -12.70 -45.19
C PHE A 11 5.44 -12.23 -44.01
N LEU A 12 6.70 -11.87 -44.18
CA LEU A 12 7.54 -11.26 -43.17
C LEU A 12 7.01 -9.88 -42.74
N GLY A 13 6.62 -9.04 -43.71
CA GLY A 13 6.01 -7.75 -43.43
C GLY A 13 4.66 -7.85 -42.73
N LEU A 14 3.81 -8.77 -43.17
CA LEU A 14 2.50 -9.02 -42.56
C LEU A 14 2.65 -9.61 -41.14
N GLY A 15 3.57 -10.55 -40.95
CA GLY A 15 3.88 -11.14 -39.64
C GLY A 15 4.44 -10.10 -38.68
N GLY A 16 5.33 -9.23 -39.14
CA GLY A 16 5.83 -8.09 -38.37
C GLY A 16 4.76 -7.09 -37.99
N ALA A 17 3.83 -6.78 -38.90
CA ALA A 17 2.70 -5.91 -38.62
C ALA A 17 1.74 -6.53 -37.61
N ILE A 18 1.36 -7.81 -37.78
CA ILE A 18 0.49 -8.53 -36.84
C ILE A 18 1.12 -8.60 -35.42
N PHE A 19 2.42 -8.84 -35.33
CA PHE A 19 3.14 -8.83 -34.05
C PHE A 19 3.19 -7.43 -33.44
N HIS A 20 3.47 -6.41 -34.26
CA HIS A 20 3.59 -5.02 -33.80
C HIS A 20 2.24 -4.43 -33.35
N PHE A 21 1.13 -4.71 -34.05
CA PHE A 21 -0.20 -4.18 -33.72
C PHE A 21 -1.04 -5.11 -32.82
N GLY A 22 -0.52 -6.28 -32.41
CA GLY A 22 -1.19 -7.24 -31.53
C GLY A 22 -0.35 -7.55 -30.30
N PRO A 23 0.26 -8.74 -30.20
CA PRO A 23 0.97 -9.18 -28.97
C PRO A 23 2.13 -8.27 -28.56
N GLY A 24 2.81 -7.63 -29.54
CA GLY A 24 3.91 -6.73 -29.25
C GLY A 24 3.52 -5.46 -28.49
N GLN A 25 2.34 -4.92 -28.75
CA GLN A 25 1.82 -3.75 -28.03
C GLN A 25 1.50 -4.09 -26.57
N HIS A 26 0.90 -5.25 -26.33
CA HIS A 26 0.58 -5.71 -25.00
C HIS A 26 1.83 -5.92 -24.13
N GLN A 27 2.90 -6.49 -24.71
CA GLN A 27 4.18 -6.66 -24.01
C GLN A 27 4.83 -5.31 -23.67
N VAL A 28 4.81 -4.36 -24.61
CA VAL A 28 5.33 -3.00 -24.38
C VAL A 28 4.59 -2.28 -23.25
N GLU A 29 3.27 -2.46 -23.16
CA GLU A 29 2.47 -1.86 -22.07
C GLU A 29 2.81 -2.48 -20.71
N ILE A 30 2.96 -3.81 -20.64
CA ILE A 30 3.40 -4.50 -19.41
C ILE A 30 4.77 -4.01 -18.97
N ASP A 31 5.73 -3.93 -19.89
CA ASP A 31 7.09 -3.47 -19.60
C ASP A 31 7.09 -2.00 -19.12
N ARG A 32 6.23 -1.18 -19.70
CA ARG A 32 6.03 0.21 -19.27
C ARG A 32 5.49 0.29 -17.85
N VAL A 33 4.43 -0.44 -17.53
CA VAL A 33 3.83 -0.48 -16.18
C VAL A 33 4.86 -0.94 -15.15
N ALA A 34 5.66 -1.97 -15.48
CA ALA A 34 6.72 -2.45 -14.61
C ALA A 34 7.81 -1.38 -14.37
N ALA A 35 8.19 -0.63 -15.39
CA ALA A 35 9.17 0.46 -15.26
C ALA A 35 8.64 1.63 -14.41
N VAL A 36 7.36 1.98 -14.54
CA VAL A 36 6.72 2.99 -13.69
C VAL A 36 6.66 2.54 -12.24
N LEU A 37 6.30 1.26 -11.99
CA LEU A 37 6.28 0.69 -10.64
C LEU A 37 7.66 0.73 -9.98
N GLU A 38 8.71 0.36 -10.71
CA GLU A 38 10.08 0.42 -10.20
C GLU A 38 10.50 1.86 -9.89
N THR A 39 10.12 2.81 -10.75
CA THR A 39 10.36 4.24 -10.50
C THR A 39 9.63 4.73 -9.26
N ALA A 40 8.37 4.34 -9.07
CA ALA A 40 7.59 4.71 -7.89
C ALA A 40 8.24 4.16 -6.60
N ARG A 41 8.71 2.92 -6.60
CA ARG A 41 9.45 2.33 -5.47
C ARG A 41 10.78 3.05 -5.20
N SER A 42 11.53 3.37 -6.26
CA SER A 42 12.75 4.16 -6.14
C SER A 42 12.49 5.55 -5.55
N ASN A 43 11.35 6.17 -5.88
CA ASN A 43 10.93 7.43 -5.27
C ASN A 43 10.63 7.28 -3.76
N VAL A 44 10.02 6.14 -3.33
CA VAL A 44 9.85 5.84 -1.90
C VAL A 44 11.21 5.78 -1.21
N ASP A 45 12.17 5.04 -1.77
CA ASP A 45 13.52 4.89 -1.21
C ASP A 45 14.28 6.23 -1.15
N ALA A 46 13.99 7.13 -2.08
CA ALA A 46 14.55 8.48 -2.13
C ALA A 46 13.82 9.49 -1.22
N GLY A 47 12.73 9.10 -0.55
CA GLY A 47 11.89 10.00 0.25
C GLY A 47 11.01 10.95 -0.57
N LEU A 48 10.87 10.71 -1.88
CA LEU A 48 10.04 11.49 -2.80
C LEU A 48 8.59 10.93 -2.82
N TYR A 49 7.96 10.92 -1.66
CA TYR A 49 6.69 10.21 -1.44
C TYR A 49 5.53 10.70 -2.31
N ALA A 50 5.42 12.01 -2.55
CA ALA A 50 4.37 12.56 -3.42
C ALA A 50 4.53 12.07 -4.87
N ASP A 51 5.77 11.98 -5.37
CA ASP A 51 6.06 11.44 -6.71
C ASP A 51 5.81 9.93 -6.76
N ALA A 52 6.12 9.21 -5.67
CA ALA A 52 5.80 7.80 -5.54
C ALA A 52 4.29 7.55 -5.62
N VAL A 53 3.47 8.33 -4.90
CA VAL A 53 1.99 8.23 -4.95
C VAL A 53 1.48 8.40 -6.38
N ASN A 54 1.97 9.41 -7.11
CA ASN A 54 1.61 9.64 -8.51
C ASN A 54 1.99 8.45 -9.40
N GLY A 55 3.18 7.88 -9.19
CA GLY A 55 3.64 6.70 -9.92
C GLY A 55 2.78 5.47 -9.65
N PHE A 56 2.43 5.21 -8.40
CA PHE A 56 1.51 4.11 -8.05
C PHE A 56 0.11 4.32 -8.63
N ASP A 57 -0.41 5.55 -8.71
CA ASP A 57 -1.68 5.86 -9.36
C ASP A 57 -1.64 5.56 -10.87
N GLU A 58 -0.53 5.90 -11.55
CA GLU A 58 -0.34 5.56 -12.97
C GLU A 58 -0.34 4.04 -13.17
N VAL A 59 0.38 3.30 -12.33
CA VAL A 59 0.40 1.82 -12.35
C VAL A 59 -1.00 1.24 -12.18
N LEU A 60 -1.74 1.67 -11.16
CA LEU A 60 -3.08 1.17 -10.85
C LEU A 60 -4.08 1.46 -11.98
N THR A 61 -3.96 2.63 -12.62
CA THR A 61 -4.81 3.03 -13.75
C THR A 61 -4.53 2.17 -15.01
N SER A 62 -3.28 1.75 -15.19
CA SER A 62 -2.85 0.98 -16.34
C SER A 62 -2.89 -0.54 -16.10
N MET A 63 -3.17 -0.97 -14.87
CA MET A 63 -3.15 -2.39 -14.50
C MET A 63 -4.40 -3.10 -15.02
N PRO A 64 -4.24 -4.27 -15.67
CA PRO A 64 -5.36 -5.08 -16.10
C PRO A 64 -6.23 -5.54 -14.93
N PRO A 65 -7.58 -5.56 -15.07
CA PRO A 65 -8.49 -5.88 -13.97
C PRO A 65 -8.37 -7.30 -13.42
N GLU A 66 -7.79 -8.23 -14.18
CA GLU A 66 -7.48 -9.59 -13.72
C GLU A 66 -6.29 -9.67 -12.77
N LYS A 67 -5.48 -8.63 -12.69
CA LYS A 67 -4.30 -8.53 -11.81
C LYS A 67 -4.67 -8.08 -10.38
N VAL A 68 -5.66 -8.76 -9.78
CA VAL A 68 -6.22 -8.36 -8.49
C VAL A 68 -5.17 -8.39 -7.37
N THR A 69 -4.37 -9.45 -7.28
CA THR A 69 -3.34 -9.60 -6.24
C THR A 69 -2.27 -8.52 -6.34
N GLU A 70 -1.78 -8.26 -7.55
CA GLU A 70 -0.79 -7.21 -7.80
C GLU A 70 -1.36 -5.81 -7.53
N SER A 71 -2.62 -5.57 -7.93
CA SER A 71 -3.31 -4.32 -7.66
C SER A 71 -3.45 -4.05 -6.15
N ARG A 72 -3.79 -5.06 -5.36
CA ARG A 72 -3.85 -4.97 -3.89
C ARG A 72 -2.49 -4.62 -3.29
N ALA A 73 -1.42 -5.25 -3.76
CA ALA A 73 -0.06 -4.97 -3.29
C ALA A 73 0.35 -3.52 -3.61
N VAL A 74 0.09 -3.04 -4.84
CA VAL A 74 0.38 -1.65 -5.21
C VAL A 74 -0.48 -0.65 -4.44
N ASN A 75 -1.75 -0.96 -4.16
CA ASN A 75 -2.60 -0.12 -3.32
C ASN A 75 -2.06 0.01 -1.89
N LEU A 76 -1.52 -1.07 -1.31
CA LEU A 76 -0.88 -1.02 -0.01
C LEU A 76 0.40 -0.15 -0.03
N GLU A 77 1.26 -0.31 -1.05
CA GLU A 77 2.46 0.51 -1.23
C GLU A 77 2.10 2.00 -1.39
N LYS A 78 1.09 2.30 -2.22
CA LYS A 78 0.57 3.66 -2.39
C LYS A 78 0.07 4.24 -1.07
N ALA A 79 -0.74 3.51 -0.32
CA ALA A 79 -1.29 4.00 0.95
C ALA A 79 -0.19 4.26 1.99
N LYS A 80 0.85 3.43 2.04
CA LYS A 80 2.05 3.69 2.86
C LYS A 80 2.78 4.96 2.39
N ALA A 81 2.95 5.15 1.08
CA ALA A 81 3.55 6.37 0.53
C ALA A 81 2.71 7.63 0.82
N GLN A 82 1.38 7.53 0.76
CA GLN A 82 0.46 8.62 1.15
C GLN A 82 0.65 9.03 2.61
N MET A 83 0.79 8.05 3.53
CA MET A 83 1.06 8.34 4.94
C MET A 83 2.35 9.14 5.10
N MET A 84 3.42 8.74 4.39
CA MET A 84 4.72 9.40 4.39
C MET A 84 4.70 10.77 3.71
N ALA A 85 3.81 10.97 2.74
CA ALA A 85 3.56 12.25 2.06
C ALA A 85 2.68 13.22 2.88
N ALA A 86 2.36 12.89 4.14
CA ALA A 86 1.42 13.63 5.00
C ALA A 86 -0.03 13.68 4.44
N GLN A 87 -0.41 12.73 3.59
CA GLN A 87 -1.77 12.55 3.05
C GLN A 87 -2.52 11.50 3.89
N LEU A 88 -2.61 11.74 5.21
CA LEU A 88 -3.17 10.77 6.17
C LEU A 88 -4.65 10.42 5.93
N PRO A 89 -5.55 11.38 5.60
CA PRO A 89 -6.94 11.06 5.30
C PRO A 89 -7.08 10.11 4.09
N GLU A 90 -6.30 10.35 3.02
CA GLU A 90 -6.28 9.55 1.80
C GLU A 90 -5.70 8.16 2.06
N SER A 91 -4.58 8.09 2.80
CA SER A 91 -3.96 6.83 3.23
C SER A 91 -4.96 5.98 4.03
N ARG A 92 -5.60 6.57 5.05
CA ARG A 92 -6.58 5.88 5.87
C ARG A 92 -7.74 5.34 5.03
N GLN A 93 -8.34 6.17 4.17
CA GLN A 93 -9.44 5.76 3.31
C GLN A 93 -9.04 4.60 2.38
N SER A 94 -7.86 4.67 1.78
CA SER A 94 -7.33 3.61 0.92
C SER A 94 -7.14 2.30 1.69
N LEU A 95 -6.60 2.37 2.91
CA LEU A 95 -6.35 1.20 3.76
C LEU A 95 -7.64 0.59 4.32
N GLU A 96 -8.64 1.40 4.69
CA GLU A 96 -9.96 0.92 5.11
C GLU A 96 -10.65 0.15 3.98
N ALA A 97 -10.63 0.69 2.76
CA ALA A 97 -11.19 0.03 1.59
C ALA A 97 -10.46 -1.27 1.26
N LEU A 98 -9.11 -1.24 1.26
CA LEU A 98 -8.30 -2.42 0.99
C LEU A 98 -8.50 -3.50 2.06
N LEU A 99 -8.55 -3.13 3.35
CA LEU A 99 -8.81 -4.09 4.43
C LEU A 99 -10.19 -4.74 4.30
N ALA A 100 -11.22 -3.98 3.98
CA ALA A 100 -12.55 -4.53 3.74
C ALA A 100 -12.56 -5.53 2.58
N GLU A 101 -11.84 -5.23 1.49
CA GLU A 101 -11.71 -6.11 0.32
C GLU A 101 -10.98 -7.41 0.68
N VAL A 102 -9.80 -7.33 1.33
CA VAL A 102 -8.99 -8.52 1.63
C VAL A 102 -9.63 -9.40 2.71
N THR A 103 -10.33 -8.82 3.66
CA THR A 103 -11.06 -9.58 4.70
C THR A 103 -12.28 -10.32 4.14
N ALA A 104 -12.88 -9.82 3.06
CA ALA A 104 -14.00 -10.47 2.39
C ALA A 104 -13.58 -11.62 1.46
N ASP A 105 -12.31 -11.75 1.14
CA ASP A 105 -11.75 -12.73 0.21
C ASP A 105 -10.93 -13.79 0.97
N GLU A 106 -11.55 -14.95 1.22
CA GLU A 106 -10.93 -16.08 1.95
C GLU A 106 -9.67 -16.65 1.27
N THR A 107 -9.38 -16.28 0.02
CA THR A 107 -8.19 -16.75 -0.71
C THR A 107 -6.95 -15.90 -0.46
N VAL A 108 -7.10 -14.75 0.22
CA VAL A 108 -5.99 -13.87 0.54
C VAL A 108 -5.10 -14.49 1.62
N ASP A 109 -3.79 -14.35 1.42
CA ASP A 109 -2.82 -14.77 2.43
C ASP A 109 -2.99 -13.93 3.71
N VAL A 110 -3.10 -14.60 4.84
CA VAL A 110 -3.24 -13.99 6.16
C VAL A 110 -2.10 -13.01 6.50
N ARG A 111 -0.92 -13.23 5.94
CA ARG A 111 0.21 -12.30 6.09
C ARG A 111 -0.05 -10.98 5.39
N PHE A 112 -0.59 -11.03 4.17
CA PHE A 112 -0.95 -9.81 3.45
C PHE A 112 -2.09 -9.05 4.15
N GLU A 113 -3.14 -9.74 4.62
CA GLU A 113 -4.17 -9.11 5.44
C GLU A 113 -3.58 -8.45 6.69
N SER A 114 -2.64 -9.13 7.36
CA SER A 114 -1.95 -8.58 8.54
C SER A 114 -1.15 -7.32 8.21
N GLU A 115 -0.48 -7.27 7.06
CA GLU A 115 0.24 -6.07 6.61
C GLU A 115 -0.71 -4.89 6.36
N VAL A 116 -1.83 -5.12 5.70
CA VAL A 116 -2.85 -4.09 5.46
C VAL A 116 -3.41 -3.58 6.78
N ARG A 117 -3.72 -4.48 7.71
CA ARG A 117 -4.23 -4.17 9.04
C ARG A 117 -3.23 -3.36 9.86
N ALA A 118 -1.96 -3.74 9.83
CA ALA A 118 -0.89 -3.01 10.51
C ALA A 118 -0.70 -1.60 9.93
N ALA A 119 -0.74 -1.45 8.61
CA ALA A 119 -0.64 -0.16 7.95
C ALA A 119 -1.82 0.77 8.33
N LEU A 120 -3.05 0.23 8.38
CA LEU A 120 -4.23 0.99 8.83
C LEU A 120 -4.08 1.45 10.28
N ALA A 121 -3.69 0.54 11.18
CA ALA A 121 -3.47 0.87 12.58
C ALA A 121 -2.40 1.96 12.76
N SER A 122 -1.30 1.88 12.00
CA SER A 122 -0.24 2.90 12.00
C SER A 122 -0.74 4.25 11.50
N SER A 123 -1.55 4.28 10.43
CA SER A 123 -2.16 5.51 9.93
C SER A 123 -3.08 6.17 10.97
N GLN A 124 -3.91 5.39 11.66
CA GLN A 124 -4.80 5.86 12.73
C GLN A 124 -4.01 6.35 13.95
N TYR A 125 -2.95 5.63 14.34
CA TYR A 125 -2.04 6.04 15.41
C TYR A 125 -1.38 7.38 15.09
N TYR A 126 -0.84 7.53 13.88
CA TYR A 126 -0.17 8.76 13.44
C TYR A 126 -1.14 9.93 13.35
N THR A 127 -2.35 9.70 12.84
CA THR A 127 -3.44 10.70 12.84
C THR A 127 -3.74 11.18 14.26
N THR A 128 -3.87 10.24 15.20
CA THR A 128 -4.09 10.58 16.63
C THR A 128 -2.97 11.43 17.19
N TRP A 129 -1.72 11.06 16.88
CA TRP A 129 -0.54 11.82 17.33
C TRP A 129 -0.61 13.28 16.88
N LEU A 130 -0.87 13.52 15.59
CA LEU A 130 -0.98 14.87 15.04
C LEU A 130 -2.16 15.63 15.63
N MET A 131 -3.34 15.04 15.70
CA MET A 131 -4.53 15.67 16.29
C MET A 131 -4.27 16.13 17.73
N ARG A 132 -3.55 15.33 18.50
CA ARG A 132 -3.19 15.67 19.87
C ARG A 132 -2.15 16.80 19.94
N LEU A 133 -1.13 16.79 19.06
CA LEU A 133 -0.16 17.88 18.97
C LEU A 133 -0.80 19.21 18.58
N GLU A 134 -1.82 19.16 17.72
CA GLU A 134 -2.63 20.32 17.32
C GLU A 134 -3.59 20.79 18.45
N GLY A 135 -3.68 20.03 19.54
CA GLY A 135 -4.54 20.38 20.68
C GLY A 135 -6.02 20.14 20.42
N LEU A 136 -6.35 19.23 19.50
CA LEU A 136 -7.76 18.89 19.24
C LEU A 136 -8.39 18.21 20.46
N PRO A 137 -9.70 18.42 20.69
CA PRO A 137 -10.41 17.83 21.82
C PRO A 137 -10.48 16.31 21.75
N GLU A 138 -10.60 15.67 22.91
CA GLU A 138 -10.56 14.20 23.05
C GLU A 138 -11.59 13.49 22.16
N GLU A 139 -12.76 14.09 22.00
CA GLU A 139 -13.85 13.56 21.20
C GLU A 139 -13.48 13.35 19.72
N GLN A 140 -12.48 14.09 19.23
CA GLN A 140 -12.02 14.00 17.84
C GLN A 140 -10.93 12.95 17.65
N TRP A 141 -9.92 12.87 18.53
CA TRP A 141 -8.81 11.95 18.36
C TRP A 141 -9.04 10.56 19.01
N LYS A 142 -9.91 10.47 20.02
CA LYS A 142 -10.16 9.22 20.74
C LYS A 142 -10.71 8.09 19.85
N PRO A 143 -11.66 8.33 18.94
CA PRO A 143 -12.11 7.29 18.02
C PRO A 143 -10.98 6.71 17.18
N GLU A 144 -10.00 7.52 16.75
CA GLU A 144 -8.87 7.08 15.93
C GLU A 144 -7.94 6.14 16.71
N ILE A 145 -7.55 6.52 17.93
CA ILE A 145 -6.68 5.66 18.73
C ILE A 145 -7.37 4.37 19.18
N GLU A 146 -8.66 4.41 19.46
CA GLU A 146 -9.41 3.20 19.78
C GLU A 146 -9.53 2.26 18.57
N ALA A 147 -9.68 2.81 17.35
CA ALA A 147 -9.66 2.03 16.13
C ALA A 147 -8.27 1.39 15.92
N ALA A 148 -7.19 2.14 16.06
CA ALA A 148 -5.82 1.60 16.00
C ALA A 148 -5.61 0.45 16.99
N ARG A 149 -6.02 0.63 18.24
CA ARG A 149 -5.93 -0.40 19.29
C ARG A 149 -6.71 -1.67 18.94
N GLN A 150 -7.88 -1.53 18.32
CA GLN A 150 -8.67 -2.68 17.85
C GLN A 150 -7.92 -3.44 16.76
N GLN A 151 -7.31 -2.75 15.78
CA GLN A 151 -6.51 -3.39 14.73
C GLN A 151 -5.30 -4.11 15.31
N TYR A 152 -4.53 -3.48 16.19
CA TYR A 152 -3.38 -4.13 16.86
C TYR A 152 -3.79 -5.33 17.70
N THR A 153 -4.93 -5.25 18.41
CA THR A 153 -5.49 -6.40 19.14
C THR A 153 -5.89 -7.56 18.22
N GLN A 154 -6.35 -7.28 17.00
CA GLN A 154 -6.62 -8.36 16.04
C GLN A 154 -5.32 -8.96 15.51
N LEU A 155 -4.28 -8.15 15.29
CA LEU A 155 -2.96 -8.64 14.88
C LEU A 155 -2.33 -9.58 15.91
N THR A 156 -2.43 -9.28 17.22
CA THR A 156 -1.93 -10.21 18.25
C THR A 156 -2.64 -11.57 18.18
N LYS A 157 -3.95 -11.58 17.96
CA LYS A 157 -4.71 -12.83 17.81
C LYS A 157 -4.35 -13.61 16.55
N ILE A 158 -4.11 -12.90 15.44
CA ILE A 158 -3.67 -13.53 14.18
C ILE A 158 -2.28 -14.14 14.38
N ALA A 159 -1.35 -13.41 15.01
CA ALA A 159 -0.01 -13.89 15.30
C ALA A 159 -0.01 -15.20 16.09
N ASP A 160 -0.86 -15.28 17.14
CA ASP A 160 -1.05 -16.50 17.94
C ASP A 160 -1.55 -17.67 17.06
N GLN A 161 -2.51 -17.40 16.17
CA GLN A 161 -3.09 -18.43 15.31
C GLN A 161 -2.14 -19.00 14.27
N VAL A 162 -1.26 -18.15 13.72
CA VAL A 162 -0.28 -18.56 12.71
C VAL A 162 1.09 -18.91 13.28
N ASN A 163 1.27 -18.80 14.60
CA ASN A 163 2.54 -19.01 15.31
C ASN A 163 3.69 -18.15 14.75
N ASP A 164 3.43 -16.88 14.46
CA ASP A 164 4.42 -15.91 13.98
C ASP A 164 4.91 -15.04 15.14
N ALA A 165 6.03 -15.42 15.74
CA ALA A 165 6.60 -14.76 16.91
C ALA A 165 7.06 -13.31 16.62
N ASP A 166 7.46 -13.01 15.39
CA ASP A 166 7.86 -11.67 15.00
C ASP A 166 6.64 -10.75 14.86
N LEU A 167 5.55 -11.25 14.29
CA LEU A 167 4.28 -10.53 14.22
C LEU A 167 3.70 -10.32 15.64
N GLU A 168 3.77 -11.34 16.50
CA GLU A 168 3.32 -11.28 17.89
C GLU A 168 4.05 -10.16 18.65
N THR A 169 5.39 -10.18 18.63
CA THR A 169 6.21 -9.18 19.32
C THR A 169 5.88 -7.77 18.84
N ARG A 170 5.90 -7.52 17.53
CA ARG A 170 5.60 -6.20 16.95
C ARG A 170 4.18 -5.74 17.29
N SER A 171 3.19 -6.62 17.17
CA SER A 171 1.80 -6.26 17.45
C SER A 171 1.58 -5.88 18.92
N HIS A 172 2.29 -6.55 19.85
CA HIS A 172 2.25 -6.18 21.26
C HIS A 172 2.91 -4.83 21.53
N GLU A 173 4.09 -4.57 20.97
CA GLU A 173 4.79 -3.28 21.11
C GLU A 173 3.97 -2.12 20.55
N ASP A 174 3.34 -2.32 19.39
CA ASP A 174 2.47 -1.33 18.76
C ASP A 174 1.20 -1.07 19.58
N LEU A 175 0.60 -2.14 20.13
CA LEU A 175 -0.56 -2.03 21.01
C LEU A 175 -0.22 -1.26 22.30
N GLU A 176 0.92 -1.56 22.91
CA GLU A 176 1.41 -0.81 24.08
C GLU A 176 1.65 0.67 23.75
N SER A 177 2.22 0.95 22.59
CA SER A 177 2.46 2.30 22.11
C SER A 177 1.15 3.07 21.90
N ALA A 178 0.13 2.42 21.33
CA ALA A 178 -1.20 3.01 21.17
C ALA A 178 -1.90 3.27 22.53
N ILE A 179 -1.77 2.35 23.48
CA ILE A 179 -2.28 2.54 24.85
C ILE A 179 -1.55 3.70 25.54
N ARG A 180 -0.24 3.79 25.38
CA ARG A 180 0.56 4.88 25.94
C ARG A 180 0.16 6.22 25.33
N LEU A 181 0.06 6.29 24.01
CA LEU A 181 -0.37 7.50 23.31
C LEU A 181 -1.74 7.99 23.84
N ALA A 182 -2.71 7.10 24.04
CA ALA A 182 -4.03 7.46 24.54
C ALA A 182 -4.03 8.08 25.94
N ARG A 183 -3.03 7.77 26.79
CA ARG A 183 -2.94 8.16 28.20
C ARG A 183 -1.94 9.28 28.49
N MET A 184 -1.02 9.52 27.57
CA MET A 184 0.08 10.47 27.72
C MET A 184 -0.45 11.89 27.86
N ASP A 185 0.19 12.73 28.67
CA ASP A 185 -0.10 14.17 28.73
C ASP A 185 0.46 14.90 27.50
N ILE A 186 -0.17 16.00 27.12
CA ILE A 186 0.25 16.81 25.97
C ILE A 186 1.70 17.32 26.11
N SER A 187 2.14 17.62 27.31
CA SER A 187 3.50 18.05 27.59
C SER A 187 4.53 16.95 27.37
N GLU A 188 4.18 15.71 27.69
CA GLU A 188 5.01 14.54 27.41
C GLU A 188 5.08 14.29 25.90
N LEU A 189 3.93 14.38 25.22
CA LEU A 189 3.84 14.19 23.78
C LEU A 189 4.71 15.19 23.00
N GLN A 190 4.71 16.45 23.39
CA GLN A 190 5.53 17.51 22.79
C GLN A 190 7.03 17.31 22.98
N GLY A 191 7.44 16.56 23.99
CA GLY A 191 8.84 16.23 24.28
C GLY A 191 9.38 15.03 23.49
N LEU A 192 8.53 14.27 22.81
CA LEU A 192 8.92 13.11 22.06
C LEU A 192 9.26 13.46 20.60
N PRO A 193 10.21 12.73 19.97
CA PRO A 193 10.40 12.80 18.53
C PRO A 193 9.14 12.31 17.83
N LEU A 194 8.91 12.79 16.61
CA LEU A 194 7.85 12.25 15.77
C LEU A 194 8.07 10.74 15.60
N PRO A 195 6.98 9.94 15.55
CA PRO A 195 7.09 8.52 15.27
C PRO A 195 7.91 8.30 14.00
N ASN A 196 8.86 7.36 14.05
CA ASN A 196 9.62 7.00 12.86
C ASN A 196 8.67 6.49 11.81
N GLN A 197 8.75 7.13 10.66
CA GLN A 197 8.01 6.76 9.46
C GLN A 197 8.75 5.65 8.72
#